data_9670c7b32617602eec9c4ba35922456e
#
_entry.id   9670c7b32617602eec9c4ba35922456e
#
_cell.length_a   1.000
_cell.length_b   1.000
_cell.length_c   1.000
_cell.angle_alpha   90.00
_cell.angle_beta   90.00
_cell.angle_gamma   90.00
#
_symmetry.space_group_name_H-M   'P 1'
#
loop_
_entity.id
_entity.type
_entity.pdbx_description
1 polymer ?
#
loop_
_entity_poly.entity_id
_entity_poly.type
_entity_poly.pdbx_seq_one_letter_code
_entity_poly.pdbx_strand_id
1 'polypeptide(L)'
;MLTVTPADAIEFEAKNNTAVELTVSTNAPDWTFTYPESWMTAEKRDNKLIVNAKDNTGDANVGQIVVKASEGEKSVKIAVTQKAGNEGPVSPEKVSGSLSCADDLNISFVHDAVDPVKKTLTFTLDKAAAADVRVKIALDGQHVDEVNFDNGTEYVVFPEGLCTVANDGILTVPAGETSATVEVTITPSAEQIAYVTTYMVPLQAVAETENLTVADAYVDLFVSRQSSKKIRNICYFEVNDCNPLNAIEYILEDGQPFFDAVVLFAGNINWDPDKQKVYMNANPNVQALLDNSEELLQPLRKKGIKVLLDILGNHDQAGLAGLTDYGCEQFGRELAQICLDYKLDGVGFDDEYSTYGYSTTLWFAPPSAAHAARLCYETKKAMTELCPWETWVHLYYL
;
A
#
# COMPACT_ATOMS: atom_id res chain seq x y z
N MET A 1 -38.56 -47.28 -51.15
CA MET A 1 -37.48 -46.48 -50.56
C MET A 1 -38.13 -45.34 -49.82
N LEU A 2 -37.62 -44.94 -48.64
CA LEU A 2 -38.05 -43.72 -47.94
C LEU A 2 -36.80 -42.99 -47.49
N THR A 3 -36.63 -41.72 -47.83
CA THR A 3 -35.55 -40.86 -47.39
C THR A 3 -36.09 -39.46 -47.05
N VAL A 4 -35.41 -38.80 -46.13
CA VAL A 4 -35.69 -37.41 -45.72
C VAL A 4 -34.37 -36.63 -45.80
N THR A 5 -34.39 -35.43 -46.37
CA THR A 5 -33.21 -34.62 -46.59
C THR A 5 -33.51 -33.16 -46.18
N PRO A 6 -32.68 -32.52 -45.38
CA PRO A 6 -31.55 -33.11 -44.65
C PRO A 6 -32.01 -34.16 -43.61
N ALA A 7 -31.12 -35.11 -43.33
CA ALA A 7 -31.34 -36.17 -42.32
C ALA A 7 -30.68 -35.88 -40.96
N ASP A 8 -30.00 -34.74 -40.86
CA ASP A 8 -29.29 -34.30 -39.65
C ASP A 8 -30.28 -33.89 -38.55
N ALA A 9 -29.80 -33.90 -37.30
CA ALA A 9 -30.56 -33.38 -36.18
C ALA A 9 -30.91 -31.91 -36.38
N ILE A 10 -32.12 -31.52 -36.00
CA ILE A 10 -32.57 -30.13 -36.06
C ILE A 10 -32.44 -29.55 -34.67
N GLU A 11 -31.76 -28.40 -34.61
CA GLU A 11 -31.64 -27.60 -33.39
C GLU A 11 -32.38 -26.28 -33.54
N PHE A 12 -33.26 -25.96 -32.60
CA PHE A 12 -34.00 -24.72 -32.53
C PHE A 12 -33.49 -23.84 -31.37
N GLU A 13 -33.47 -22.54 -31.57
CA GLU A 13 -33.27 -21.57 -30.49
C GLU A 13 -34.49 -21.55 -29.57
N ALA A 14 -34.36 -20.89 -28.40
CA ALA A 14 -35.50 -20.77 -27.48
C ALA A 14 -36.65 -19.98 -28.11
N LYS A 15 -36.36 -18.94 -28.90
CA LYS A 15 -37.36 -18.03 -29.50
C LYS A 15 -36.93 -17.60 -30.91
N ASN A 16 -37.90 -17.02 -31.63
CA ASN A 16 -37.70 -16.45 -32.96
C ASN A 16 -37.17 -17.44 -34.00
N ASN A 17 -37.61 -18.69 -33.93
CA ASN A 17 -37.15 -19.71 -34.87
C ASN A 17 -37.72 -19.51 -36.28
N THR A 18 -36.92 -19.83 -37.30
CA THR A 18 -37.37 -19.95 -38.66
C THR A 18 -37.68 -21.38 -39.02
N ALA A 19 -38.74 -21.57 -39.84
CA ALA A 19 -39.12 -22.91 -40.25
C ALA A 19 -38.03 -23.62 -41.04
N VAL A 20 -37.83 -24.89 -40.74
CA VAL A 20 -36.91 -25.81 -41.43
C VAL A 20 -37.71 -26.65 -42.43
N GLU A 21 -37.24 -26.71 -43.66
CA GLU A 21 -37.87 -27.49 -44.72
C GLU A 21 -37.13 -28.83 -44.91
N LEU A 22 -37.86 -29.93 -44.81
CA LEU A 22 -37.37 -31.29 -45.07
C LEU A 22 -38.01 -31.85 -46.35
N THR A 23 -37.23 -32.35 -47.27
CA THR A 23 -37.72 -33.01 -48.47
C THR A 23 -37.88 -34.51 -48.24
N VAL A 24 -39.07 -35.03 -48.43
CA VAL A 24 -39.41 -36.45 -48.28
C VAL A 24 -39.47 -37.10 -49.66
N SER A 25 -38.68 -38.12 -49.88
CA SER A 25 -38.69 -38.93 -51.09
C SER A 25 -39.10 -40.36 -50.80
N THR A 26 -40.18 -40.82 -51.45
CA THR A 26 -40.70 -42.19 -51.27
C THR A 26 -41.22 -42.75 -52.60
N ASN A 27 -41.18 -44.09 -52.73
CA ASN A 27 -41.84 -44.80 -53.81
C ASN A 27 -43.21 -45.39 -53.40
N ALA A 28 -43.68 -45.07 -52.18
CA ALA A 28 -45.05 -45.40 -51.77
C ALA A 28 -45.97 -44.31 -52.26
N PRO A 29 -47.32 -44.57 -52.39
CA PRO A 29 -48.29 -43.62 -52.86
C PRO A 29 -48.42 -42.38 -52.02
N ASP A 30 -48.11 -42.49 -50.71
CA ASP A 30 -48.17 -41.35 -49.75
C ASP A 30 -47.26 -41.60 -48.55
N TRP A 31 -47.16 -40.60 -47.65
CA TRP A 31 -46.41 -40.67 -46.41
C TRP A 31 -47.08 -39.88 -45.29
N THR A 32 -46.83 -40.29 -44.02
CA THR A 32 -47.33 -39.68 -42.82
C THR A 32 -46.20 -39.27 -41.90
N PHE A 33 -46.46 -38.46 -40.88
CA PHE A 33 -45.47 -38.05 -39.92
C PHE A 33 -46.07 -37.87 -38.53
N THR A 34 -45.24 -37.93 -37.50
CA THR A 34 -45.52 -37.59 -36.11
C THR A 34 -44.42 -36.71 -35.55
N TYR A 35 -44.76 -35.79 -34.65
CA TYR A 35 -43.81 -34.87 -34.06
C TYR A 35 -44.28 -34.46 -32.63
N PRO A 36 -43.46 -33.79 -31.77
CA PRO A 36 -43.88 -33.29 -30.46
C PRO A 36 -44.78 -32.02 -30.56
N GLU A 37 -46.10 -32.23 -30.67
CA GLU A 37 -47.07 -31.16 -30.89
C GLU A 37 -47.14 -30.10 -29.78
N SER A 38 -46.65 -30.47 -28.56
CA SER A 38 -46.64 -29.57 -27.42
C SER A 38 -45.78 -28.31 -27.67
N TRP A 39 -44.65 -28.45 -28.32
CA TRP A 39 -43.68 -27.39 -28.53
C TRP A 39 -43.27 -27.16 -29.99
N MET A 40 -43.72 -28.04 -30.92
CA MET A 40 -43.44 -27.87 -32.36
C MET A 40 -44.74 -27.64 -33.16
N THR A 41 -44.53 -27.19 -34.37
CA THR A 41 -45.54 -27.20 -35.46
C THR A 41 -44.91 -27.90 -36.66
N ALA A 42 -45.75 -28.66 -37.40
CA ALA A 42 -45.30 -29.28 -38.64
C ALA A 42 -46.46 -29.33 -39.64
N GLU A 43 -46.12 -29.09 -40.93
CA GLU A 43 -47.06 -29.04 -42.01
C GLU A 43 -46.50 -29.79 -43.22
N LYS A 44 -47.33 -30.67 -43.82
CA LYS A 44 -47.01 -31.35 -45.03
C LYS A 44 -47.44 -30.51 -46.24
N ARG A 45 -46.51 -30.27 -47.19
CA ARG A 45 -46.77 -29.62 -48.47
C ARG A 45 -46.13 -30.42 -49.56
N ASP A 46 -46.96 -31.14 -50.32
CA ASP A 46 -46.49 -32.09 -51.37
C ASP A 46 -45.44 -33.08 -50.81
N ASN A 47 -44.21 -33.01 -51.34
CA ASN A 47 -43.10 -33.83 -50.90
C ASN A 47 -42.23 -33.14 -49.83
N LYS A 48 -42.72 -32.06 -49.20
CA LYS A 48 -42.01 -31.31 -48.15
C LYS A 48 -42.71 -31.40 -46.82
N LEU A 49 -41.93 -31.49 -45.74
CA LEU A 49 -42.35 -31.33 -44.38
C LEU A 49 -41.74 -30.03 -43.82
N ILE A 50 -42.56 -29.07 -43.49
CA ILE A 50 -42.13 -27.78 -42.93
C ILE A 50 -42.33 -27.85 -41.44
N VAL A 51 -41.25 -27.69 -40.66
CA VAL A 51 -41.28 -27.80 -39.20
C VAL A 51 -40.77 -26.51 -38.56
N ASN A 52 -41.34 -26.13 -37.42
CA ASN A 52 -40.89 -25.01 -36.63
C ASN A 52 -41.11 -25.27 -35.13
N ALA A 53 -40.33 -24.64 -34.28
CA ALA A 53 -40.54 -24.65 -32.85
C ALA A 53 -41.30 -23.42 -32.38
N LYS A 54 -42.25 -23.58 -31.46
CA LYS A 54 -42.92 -22.50 -30.72
C LYS A 54 -41.91 -21.83 -29.77
N ASP A 55 -42.13 -20.58 -29.35
CA ASP A 55 -41.30 -19.94 -28.34
C ASP A 55 -41.27 -20.76 -27.05
N ASN A 56 -40.10 -21.08 -26.58
CA ASN A 56 -39.87 -21.79 -25.31
C ASN A 56 -39.60 -20.78 -24.20
N THR A 57 -40.28 -20.93 -23.06
CA THR A 57 -40.07 -20.13 -21.83
C THR A 57 -39.68 -21.04 -20.64
N GLY A 58 -39.53 -22.32 -20.86
CA GLY A 58 -39.18 -23.35 -19.88
C GLY A 58 -37.86 -24.04 -20.18
N ASP A 59 -37.72 -25.26 -19.68
CA ASP A 59 -36.52 -26.10 -19.89
C ASP A 59 -36.31 -26.47 -21.36
N ALA A 60 -35.12 -26.98 -21.69
CA ALA A 60 -34.80 -27.43 -23.04
C ALA A 60 -35.75 -28.56 -23.48
N ASN A 61 -36.22 -28.49 -24.71
CA ASN A 61 -37.08 -29.52 -25.31
C ASN A 61 -36.27 -30.52 -26.13
N VAL A 62 -36.57 -31.77 -25.99
CA VAL A 62 -35.98 -32.86 -26.77
C VAL A 62 -37.10 -33.74 -27.33
N GLY A 63 -36.99 -34.08 -28.62
CA GLY A 63 -37.98 -34.91 -29.29
C GLY A 63 -37.48 -35.49 -30.59
N GLN A 64 -38.39 -36.08 -31.36
CA GLN A 64 -38.09 -36.63 -32.69
C GLN A 64 -39.28 -36.43 -33.62
N ILE A 65 -39.00 -36.22 -34.89
CA ILE A 65 -39.92 -36.30 -35.98
C ILE A 65 -39.80 -37.72 -36.57
N VAL A 66 -40.93 -38.40 -36.79
CA VAL A 66 -40.93 -39.72 -37.42
C VAL A 66 -41.74 -39.63 -38.68
N VAL A 67 -41.10 -39.82 -39.83
CA VAL A 67 -41.73 -39.90 -41.15
C VAL A 67 -41.90 -41.38 -41.52
N LYS A 68 -43.14 -41.79 -41.97
CA LYS A 68 -43.45 -43.15 -42.36
C LYS A 68 -44.04 -43.18 -43.75
N ALA A 69 -43.64 -44.16 -44.57
CA ALA A 69 -44.28 -44.45 -45.85
C ALA A 69 -45.66 -45.08 -45.62
N SER A 70 -46.64 -44.77 -46.46
CA SER A 70 -48.03 -45.26 -46.35
C SER A 70 -48.11 -46.79 -46.60
N GLU A 71 -47.15 -47.34 -47.31
CA GLU A 71 -47.02 -48.80 -47.57
C GLU A 71 -45.65 -49.30 -47.08
N GLY A 72 -45.66 -50.39 -46.31
CA GLY A 72 -44.48 -50.97 -45.75
C GLY A 72 -44.02 -50.38 -44.41
N GLU A 73 -43.15 -51.03 -43.68
CA GLU A 73 -42.70 -50.71 -42.31
C GLU A 73 -41.57 -49.68 -42.23
N LYS A 74 -41.23 -49.00 -43.34
CA LYS A 74 -40.11 -48.08 -43.36
C LYS A 74 -40.43 -46.72 -42.72
N SER A 75 -39.59 -46.31 -41.78
CA SER A 75 -39.64 -44.99 -41.14
C SER A 75 -38.27 -44.35 -41.07
N VAL A 76 -38.23 -43.04 -41.08
CA VAL A 76 -37.05 -42.21 -40.83
C VAL A 76 -37.32 -41.38 -39.57
N LYS A 77 -36.35 -41.36 -38.68
CA LYS A 77 -36.41 -40.59 -37.44
C LYS A 77 -35.38 -39.44 -37.49
N ILE A 78 -35.80 -38.24 -37.17
CA ILE A 78 -34.97 -37.06 -37.10
C ILE A 78 -35.02 -36.53 -35.66
N ALA A 79 -33.88 -36.44 -34.99
CA ALA A 79 -33.78 -35.86 -33.66
C ALA A 79 -34.01 -34.37 -33.74
N VAL A 80 -34.75 -33.81 -32.78
CA VAL A 80 -35.01 -32.37 -32.69
C VAL A 80 -34.78 -31.90 -31.27
N THR A 81 -34.05 -30.82 -31.10
CA THR A 81 -33.82 -30.15 -29.82
C THR A 81 -34.19 -28.68 -29.88
N GLN A 82 -34.57 -28.12 -28.76
CA GLN A 82 -34.78 -26.69 -28.61
C GLN A 82 -34.13 -26.22 -27.30
N LYS A 83 -33.41 -25.13 -27.37
CA LYS A 83 -32.75 -24.51 -26.20
C LYS A 83 -33.77 -24.12 -25.13
N ALA A 84 -33.33 -24.10 -23.85
CA ALA A 84 -34.12 -23.63 -22.74
C ALA A 84 -34.41 -22.13 -22.88
N GLY A 85 -35.61 -21.72 -22.57
CA GLY A 85 -36.00 -20.30 -22.54
C GLY A 85 -36.04 -19.70 -21.14
N ASN A 86 -35.81 -20.53 -20.13
CA ASN A 86 -35.70 -20.16 -18.71
C ASN A 86 -34.26 -20.04 -18.23
N GLU A 87 -33.28 -20.04 -19.14
CA GLU A 87 -31.94 -19.61 -18.76
C GLU A 87 -32.05 -18.17 -18.29
N GLY A 88 -32.01 -17.98 -16.97
CA GLY A 88 -31.91 -16.67 -16.35
C GLY A 88 -30.68 -15.92 -16.91
N PRO A 89 -30.58 -14.61 -16.69
CA PRO A 89 -29.40 -13.87 -17.15
C PRO A 89 -28.17 -14.62 -16.67
N VAL A 90 -27.27 -14.95 -17.58
CA VAL A 90 -25.99 -15.59 -17.26
C VAL A 90 -25.35 -14.72 -16.20
N SER A 91 -25.19 -15.26 -14.97
CA SER A 91 -24.53 -14.49 -13.90
C SER A 91 -23.18 -14.03 -14.44
N PRO A 92 -22.89 -12.73 -14.41
CA PRO A 92 -21.66 -12.24 -14.99
C PRO A 92 -20.48 -12.99 -14.38
N GLU A 93 -19.56 -13.42 -15.22
CA GLU A 93 -18.41 -14.21 -14.80
C GLU A 93 -17.61 -13.45 -13.74
N LYS A 94 -17.28 -14.12 -12.63
CA LYS A 94 -16.47 -13.52 -11.57
C LYS A 94 -15.07 -13.26 -12.09
N VAL A 95 -14.58 -12.03 -11.85
CA VAL A 95 -13.22 -11.60 -12.14
C VAL A 95 -12.57 -11.14 -10.84
N SER A 96 -11.26 -11.31 -10.75
CA SER A 96 -10.46 -10.78 -9.65
C SER A 96 -9.46 -9.77 -10.20
N GLY A 97 -9.14 -8.76 -9.41
CA GLY A 97 -8.17 -7.75 -9.82
C GLY A 97 -7.35 -7.21 -8.66
N SER A 98 -6.23 -6.60 -8.98
CA SER A 98 -5.29 -6.00 -8.04
C SER A 98 -4.84 -4.62 -8.49
N LEU A 99 -4.58 -3.74 -7.51
CA LEU A 99 -4.02 -2.41 -7.73
C LEU A 99 -2.50 -2.46 -7.56
N SER A 100 -1.76 -1.76 -8.40
CA SER A 100 -0.31 -1.67 -8.32
C SER A 100 0.21 -0.33 -8.81
N CYS A 101 1.45 0.00 -8.42
CA CYS A 101 2.19 1.15 -8.92
C CYS A 101 3.61 0.67 -9.26
N ALA A 102 4.07 0.93 -10.48
CA ALA A 102 5.43 0.58 -10.92
C ALA A 102 6.44 1.68 -10.60
N ASP A 103 5.96 2.89 -10.28
CA ASP A 103 6.80 4.02 -9.91
C ASP A 103 7.37 3.84 -8.48
N ASP A 104 8.43 4.60 -8.14
CA ASP A 104 8.89 4.70 -6.76
C ASP A 104 7.75 5.23 -5.87
N LEU A 105 7.44 4.50 -4.81
CA LEU A 105 6.37 4.85 -3.87
C LEU A 105 6.76 6.01 -2.95
N ASN A 106 8.04 6.34 -2.85
CA ASN A 106 8.53 7.45 -2.04
C ASN A 106 8.55 8.75 -2.85
N ILE A 107 8.05 9.81 -2.25
CA ILE A 107 8.02 11.16 -2.81
C ILE A 107 8.69 12.09 -1.81
N SER A 108 9.78 12.73 -2.21
CA SER A 108 10.49 13.68 -1.35
C SER A 108 10.45 15.07 -1.98
N PHE A 109 9.70 15.97 -1.36
CA PHE A 109 9.66 17.37 -1.76
C PHE A 109 10.80 18.16 -1.11
N VAL A 110 11.52 18.94 -1.89
CA VAL A 110 12.41 19.98 -1.33
C VAL A 110 11.57 21.12 -0.78
N HIS A 111 12.15 21.94 0.09
CA HIS A 111 11.45 22.98 0.83
C HIS A 111 10.55 23.90 -0.01
N ASP A 112 11.05 24.34 -1.15
CA ASP A 112 10.44 25.29 -2.08
C ASP A 112 9.78 24.61 -3.30
N ALA A 113 9.54 23.30 -3.24
CA ALA A 113 8.85 22.60 -4.32
C ALA A 113 7.42 23.13 -4.50
N VAL A 114 7.08 23.45 -5.74
CA VAL A 114 5.75 23.91 -6.15
C VAL A 114 5.11 22.99 -7.19
N ASP A 115 5.93 22.20 -7.90
CA ASP A 115 5.47 21.34 -8.96
C ASP A 115 4.93 20.02 -8.39
N PRO A 116 3.70 19.63 -8.76
CA PRO A 116 3.13 18.36 -8.36
C PRO A 116 3.90 17.16 -8.93
N VAL A 117 3.92 16.07 -8.17
CA VAL A 117 4.42 14.78 -8.62
C VAL A 117 3.25 13.92 -9.06
N LYS A 118 3.41 13.26 -10.22
CA LYS A 118 2.42 12.35 -10.78
C LYS A 118 2.90 10.92 -10.67
N LYS A 119 1.99 10.02 -10.29
CA LYS A 119 2.19 8.57 -10.24
C LYS A 119 1.12 7.89 -11.05
N THR A 120 1.47 6.77 -11.68
CA THR A 120 0.54 5.98 -12.47
C THR A 120 0.16 4.71 -11.72
N LEU A 121 -1.11 4.58 -11.36
CA LEU A 121 -1.66 3.35 -10.83
C LEU A 121 -2.17 2.47 -11.96
N THR A 122 -1.97 1.17 -11.84
CA THR A 122 -2.48 0.15 -12.76
C THR A 122 -3.38 -0.80 -12.00
N PHE A 123 -4.61 -0.97 -12.49
CA PHE A 123 -5.49 -2.04 -12.02
C PHE A 123 -5.47 -3.17 -13.04
N THR A 124 -5.15 -4.38 -12.61
CA THR A 124 -4.98 -5.55 -13.46
C THR A 124 -5.98 -6.64 -13.05
N LEU A 125 -6.73 -7.17 -14.03
CA LEU A 125 -7.62 -8.31 -13.87
C LEU A 125 -6.89 -9.62 -14.09
N ASP A 126 -7.31 -10.68 -13.42
CA ASP A 126 -6.82 -12.05 -13.60
C ASP A 126 -7.13 -12.61 -15.00
N LYS A 127 -8.17 -12.09 -15.64
CA LYS A 127 -8.58 -12.41 -17.01
C LYS A 127 -9.40 -11.29 -17.61
N ALA A 128 -9.49 -11.24 -18.95
CA ALA A 128 -10.34 -10.30 -19.66
C ALA A 128 -11.83 -10.55 -19.35
N ALA A 129 -12.55 -9.48 -19.02
CA ALA A 129 -13.99 -9.52 -18.78
C ALA A 129 -14.78 -9.30 -20.08
N ALA A 130 -15.96 -9.87 -20.17
CA ALA A 130 -16.84 -9.71 -21.36
C ALA A 130 -17.52 -8.31 -21.41
N ALA A 131 -17.49 -7.55 -20.31
CA ALA A 131 -18.02 -6.20 -20.20
C ALA A 131 -17.02 -5.30 -19.46
N ASP A 132 -17.21 -3.99 -19.54
CA ASP A 132 -16.39 -3.02 -18.81
C ASP A 132 -16.41 -3.29 -17.30
N VAL A 133 -15.23 -3.27 -16.67
CA VAL A 133 -15.05 -3.42 -15.23
C VAL A 133 -14.67 -2.08 -14.64
N ARG A 134 -15.46 -1.59 -13.67
CA ARG A 134 -15.25 -0.31 -13.00
C ARG A 134 -14.76 -0.49 -11.58
N VAL A 135 -13.76 0.31 -11.23
CA VAL A 135 -13.13 0.36 -9.92
C VAL A 135 -13.06 1.82 -9.47
N LYS A 136 -13.38 2.08 -8.22
CA LYS A 136 -13.16 3.38 -7.58
C LYS A 136 -11.83 3.36 -6.84
N ILE A 137 -10.94 4.29 -7.17
CA ILE A 137 -9.72 4.54 -6.40
C ILE A 137 -10.00 5.71 -5.46
N ALA A 138 -9.84 5.46 -4.17
CA ALA A 138 -10.12 6.45 -3.12
C ALA A 138 -9.01 6.45 -2.07
N LEU A 139 -8.85 7.58 -1.37
CA LEU A 139 -8.02 7.66 -0.17
C LEU A 139 -8.73 7.00 1.01
N ASP A 140 -8.02 6.11 1.71
CA ASP A 140 -8.49 5.49 2.94
C ASP A 140 -7.56 5.86 4.11
N GLY A 141 -7.84 6.98 4.76
CA GLY A 141 -7.02 7.46 5.88
C GLY A 141 -7.00 6.52 7.09
N GLN A 142 -7.99 5.61 7.24
CA GLN A 142 -8.01 4.66 8.35
C GLN A 142 -6.95 3.57 8.20
N HIS A 143 -6.58 3.22 6.98
CA HIS A 143 -5.52 2.26 6.71
C HIS A 143 -4.16 2.67 7.28
N VAL A 144 -3.90 3.97 7.48
CA VAL A 144 -2.67 4.46 8.11
C VAL A 144 -2.52 3.93 9.54
N ASP A 145 -3.61 3.89 10.30
CA ASP A 145 -3.58 3.38 11.69
C ASP A 145 -3.28 1.88 11.73
N GLU A 146 -3.81 1.10 10.78
CA GLU A 146 -3.53 -0.33 10.64
C GLU A 146 -2.05 -0.57 10.30
N VAL A 147 -1.52 0.14 9.31
CA VAL A 147 -0.11 0.04 8.90
C VAL A 147 0.83 0.44 10.03
N ASN A 148 0.51 1.53 10.75
CA ASN A 148 1.29 1.97 11.90
C ASN A 148 1.30 0.92 13.02
N PHE A 149 0.16 0.32 13.32
CA PHE A 149 0.05 -0.71 14.34
C PHE A 149 0.85 -1.97 13.97
N ASP A 150 0.70 -2.45 12.73
CA ASP A 150 1.33 -3.70 12.28
C ASP A 150 2.84 -3.59 12.13
N ASN A 151 3.34 -2.40 11.73
CA ASN A 151 4.77 -2.19 11.43
C ASN A 151 5.51 -1.39 12.53
N GLY A 152 4.81 -0.89 13.54
CA GLY A 152 5.42 -0.04 14.57
C GLY A 152 5.91 1.30 14.02
N THR A 153 5.24 1.84 13.00
CA THR A 153 5.57 3.12 12.37
C THR A 153 4.71 4.26 12.89
N GLU A 154 5.08 5.50 12.57
CA GLU A 154 4.35 6.71 12.97
C GLU A 154 4.00 7.56 11.72
N TYR A 155 3.50 6.93 10.68
CA TYR A 155 3.02 7.66 9.50
C TYR A 155 1.82 8.53 9.83
N VAL A 156 1.74 9.68 9.18
CA VAL A 156 0.61 10.61 9.30
C VAL A 156 -0.21 10.56 8.02
N VAL A 157 -1.53 10.61 8.14
CA VAL A 157 -2.41 10.69 6.97
C VAL A 157 -2.05 11.92 6.15
N PHE A 158 -1.89 11.75 4.84
CA PHE A 158 -1.55 12.86 3.94
C PHE A 158 -2.68 13.91 3.92
N PRO A 159 -2.38 15.22 3.92
CA PRO A 159 -3.38 16.27 4.01
C PRO A 159 -4.42 16.20 2.90
N GLU A 160 -5.69 16.35 3.28
CA GLU A 160 -6.81 16.34 2.35
C GLU A 160 -6.68 17.47 1.31
N GLY A 161 -7.01 17.18 0.06
CA GLY A 161 -6.92 18.13 -1.04
C GLY A 161 -5.56 18.25 -1.72
N LEU A 162 -4.49 17.70 -1.14
CA LEU A 162 -3.17 17.65 -1.77
C LEU A 162 -2.94 16.39 -2.61
N CYS A 163 -3.84 15.41 -2.54
CA CYS A 163 -3.86 14.24 -3.42
C CYS A 163 -5.12 14.27 -4.27
N THR A 164 -4.97 14.13 -5.58
CA THR A 164 -6.09 13.99 -6.52
C THR A 164 -5.90 12.79 -7.42
N VAL A 165 -6.97 12.04 -7.63
CA VAL A 165 -7.00 10.92 -8.58
C VAL A 165 -7.79 11.36 -9.81
N ALA A 166 -7.23 11.18 -11.00
CA ALA A 166 -7.88 11.57 -12.24
C ALA A 166 -9.25 10.88 -12.42
N ASN A 167 -10.13 11.46 -13.22
CA ASN A 167 -11.47 10.96 -13.51
C ASN A 167 -12.32 10.74 -12.23
N ASP A 168 -12.19 11.62 -11.24
CA ASP A 168 -12.85 11.49 -9.94
C ASP A 168 -12.57 10.13 -9.25
N GLY A 169 -11.41 9.52 -9.55
CA GLY A 169 -10.99 8.22 -9.05
C GLY A 169 -11.65 7.03 -9.75
N ILE A 170 -12.46 7.22 -10.78
CA ILE A 170 -13.06 6.12 -11.54
C ILE A 170 -12.08 5.61 -12.58
N LEU A 171 -11.72 4.33 -12.47
CA LEU A 171 -10.94 3.60 -13.44
C LEU A 171 -11.82 2.53 -14.09
N THR A 172 -11.81 2.47 -15.42
CA THR A 172 -12.55 1.47 -16.18
C THR A 172 -11.57 0.61 -16.98
N VAL A 173 -11.62 -0.71 -16.78
CA VAL A 173 -10.96 -1.70 -17.63
C VAL A 173 -11.96 -2.05 -18.73
N PRO A 174 -11.68 -1.75 -20.02
CA PRO A 174 -12.62 -2.00 -21.11
C PRO A 174 -12.88 -3.50 -21.33
N ALA A 175 -14.02 -3.83 -21.86
CA ALA A 175 -14.34 -5.21 -22.27
C ALA A 175 -13.25 -5.79 -23.19
N GLY A 176 -12.79 -6.98 -22.86
CA GLY A 176 -11.72 -7.67 -23.61
C GLY A 176 -10.30 -7.32 -23.17
N GLU A 177 -10.11 -6.26 -22.38
CA GLU A 177 -8.81 -5.88 -21.82
C GLU A 177 -8.60 -6.49 -20.42
N THR A 178 -7.33 -6.57 -19.98
CA THR A 178 -6.95 -7.10 -18.67
C THR A 178 -6.43 -6.03 -17.73
N SER A 179 -6.23 -4.80 -18.19
CA SER A 179 -5.74 -3.73 -17.31
C SER A 179 -6.15 -2.35 -17.80
N ALA A 180 -6.14 -1.40 -16.88
CA ALA A 180 -6.26 0.03 -17.16
C ALA A 180 -5.44 0.83 -16.15
N THR A 181 -5.14 2.09 -16.48
CA THR A 181 -4.33 2.97 -15.64
C THR A 181 -5.08 4.24 -15.26
N VAL A 182 -4.71 4.82 -14.12
CA VAL A 182 -5.18 6.12 -13.67
C VAL A 182 -4.03 6.92 -13.08
N GLU A 183 -4.01 8.23 -13.34
CA GLU A 183 -3.00 9.14 -12.80
C GLU A 183 -3.42 9.64 -11.41
N VAL A 184 -2.47 9.64 -10.48
CA VAL A 184 -2.57 10.27 -9.17
C VAL A 184 -1.61 11.44 -9.11
N THR A 185 -2.08 12.59 -8.68
CA THR A 185 -1.30 13.81 -8.54
C THR A 185 -1.13 14.16 -7.06
N ILE A 186 0.11 14.28 -6.62
CA ILE A 186 0.50 14.66 -5.26
C ILE A 186 1.08 16.07 -5.32
N THR A 187 0.42 17.00 -4.64
CA THR A 187 0.77 18.43 -4.64
C THR A 187 1.59 18.77 -3.41
N PRO A 188 2.76 19.43 -3.55
CA PRO A 188 3.53 19.91 -2.39
C PRO A 188 2.80 21.04 -1.68
N SER A 189 3.02 21.16 -0.36
CA SER A 189 2.55 22.29 0.44
C SER A 189 3.53 22.59 1.57
N ALA A 190 4.09 23.79 1.57
CA ALA A 190 5.00 24.23 2.61
C ALA A 190 4.31 24.38 3.98
N GLU A 191 3.01 24.62 3.99
CA GLU A 191 2.23 24.85 5.20
C GLU A 191 1.72 23.54 5.83
N GLN A 192 1.37 22.55 4.99
CA GLN A 192 0.69 21.33 5.43
C GLN A 192 1.61 20.11 5.51
N ILE A 193 2.76 20.11 4.80
CA ILE A 193 3.73 19.01 4.84
C ILE A 193 4.89 19.43 5.74
N ALA A 194 4.88 18.93 6.98
CA ALA A 194 5.91 19.20 7.97
C ALA A 194 7.22 18.46 7.64
N TYR A 195 8.34 19.00 8.13
CA TYR A 195 9.61 18.29 8.15
C TYR A 195 9.58 17.10 9.13
N VAL A 196 10.49 16.17 8.93
CA VAL A 196 10.68 14.98 9.80
C VAL A 196 9.42 14.12 9.96
N THR A 197 8.42 14.37 9.16
CA THR A 197 7.16 13.62 9.14
C THR A 197 7.06 12.89 7.82
N THR A 198 6.80 11.59 7.89
CA THR A 198 6.43 10.82 6.70
C THR A 198 4.92 10.70 6.65
N TYR A 199 4.36 11.25 5.61
CA TYR A 199 2.93 11.13 5.33
C TYR A 199 2.68 9.92 4.46
N MET A 200 1.60 9.21 4.72
CA MET A 200 1.14 8.09 3.92
C MET A 200 -0.10 8.48 3.13
N VAL A 201 -0.12 8.14 1.84
CA VAL A 201 -1.24 8.32 0.92
C VAL A 201 -1.78 6.93 0.58
N PRO A 202 -2.67 6.36 1.37
CA PRO A 202 -3.22 5.03 1.11
C PRO A 202 -4.32 5.12 0.05
N LEU A 203 -4.04 4.57 -1.12
CA LEU A 203 -4.95 4.55 -2.27
C LEU A 203 -5.61 3.18 -2.37
N GLN A 204 -6.89 3.11 -2.05
CA GLN A 204 -7.68 1.88 -2.05
C GLN A 204 -8.45 1.71 -3.35
N ALA A 205 -8.41 0.53 -3.92
CA ALA A 205 -9.29 0.10 -5.01
C ALA A 205 -10.57 -0.53 -4.43
N VAL A 206 -11.72 0.05 -4.75
CA VAL A 206 -13.04 -0.44 -4.33
C VAL A 206 -13.83 -0.88 -5.57
N ALA A 207 -14.36 -2.09 -5.56
CA ALA A 207 -15.16 -2.62 -6.66
C ALA A 207 -16.45 -1.81 -6.84
N GLU A 208 -16.71 -1.31 -8.07
CA GLU A 208 -17.98 -0.72 -8.48
C GLU A 208 -18.77 -1.64 -9.42
N THR A 209 -18.12 -2.67 -9.97
CA THR A 209 -18.77 -3.67 -10.80
C THR A 209 -19.16 -4.87 -9.95
N GLU A 210 -20.42 -5.31 -10.08
CA GLU A 210 -20.90 -6.55 -9.47
C GLU A 210 -20.03 -7.73 -9.99
N ASN A 211 -19.67 -8.68 -9.13
CA ASN A 211 -18.78 -9.82 -9.38
C ASN A 211 -17.28 -9.50 -9.59
N LEU A 212 -16.83 -8.28 -9.34
CA LEU A 212 -15.41 -8.00 -9.16
C LEU A 212 -14.99 -8.27 -7.72
N THR A 213 -13.92 -9.04 -7.53
CA THR A 213 -13.22 -9.16 -6.24
C THR A 213 -11.87 -8.45 -6.36
N VAL A 214 -11.58 -7.53 -5.43
CA VAL A 214 -10.28 -6.87 -5.36
C VAL A 214 -9.40 -7.63 -4.36
N ALA A 215 -8.30 -8.22 -4.84
CA ALA A 215 -7.40 -9.04 -4.02
C ALA A 215 -6.37 -8.18 -3.30
N ASP A 216 -5.56 -7.40 -4.05
CA ASP A 216 -4.61 -6.44 -3.51
C ASP A 216 -5.21 -5.05 -3.71
N ALA A 217 -5.82 -4.51 -2.66
CA ALA A 217 -6.64 -3.31 -2.75
C ALA A 217 -5.85 -2.02 -2.62
N TYR A 218 -4.66 -2.02 -2.00
CA TYR A 218 -3.93 -0.82 -1.62
C TYR A 218 -2.66 -0.59 -2.42
N VAL A 219 -2.39 0.69 -2.68
CA VAL A 219 -1.07 1.23 -3.01
C VAL A 219 -0.79 2.37 -2.05
N ASP A 220 0.26 2.26 -1.26
CA ASP A 220 0.66 3.22 -0.27
C ASP A 220 1.83 4.06 -0.78
N LEU A 221 1.60 5.37 -1.01
CA LEU A 221 2.65 6.30 -1.33
C LEU A 221 3.12 7.00 -0.07
N PHE A 222 4.42 7.26 0.02
CA PHE A 222 5.03 7.91 1.18
C PHE A 222 5.59 9.28 0.78
N VAL A 223 5.14 10.32 1.47
CA VAL A 223 5.51 11.70 1.17
C VAL A 223 6.29 12.29 2.32
N SER A 224 7.43 12.88 2.02
CA SER A 224 8.28 13.59 2.98
C SER A 224 8.72 14.95 2.44
N ARG A 225 9.19 15.83 3.34
CA ARG A 225 9.75 17.13 3.00
C ARG A 225 11.20 17.22 3.46
N GLN A 226 12.06 17.80 2.62
CA GLN A 226 13.48 17.98 2.89
C GLN A 226 13.90 19.44 2.79
N SER A 227 14.88 19.84 3.62
CA SER A 227 15.50 21.14 3.53
C SER A 227 16.36 21.27 2.26
N SER A 228 16.30 22.42 1.62
CA SER A 228 17.17 22.80 0.49
C SER A 228 18.48 23.46 0.91
N LYS A 229 18.69 23.70 2.22
CA LYS A 229 19.89 24.38 2.74
C LYS A 229 21.17 23.60 2.47
N LYS A 230 22.21 24.32 2.03
CA LYS A 230 23.57 23.76 1.82
C LYS A 230 24.46 23.86 3.06
N ILE A 231 24.19 24.85 3.92
CA ILE A 231 24.92 25.07 5.17
C ILE A 231 24.06 24.57 6.30
N ARG A 232 24.65 23.81 7.22
CA ARG A 232 24.01 23.30 8.42
C ARG A 232 24.44 24.13 9.63
N ASN A 233 23.44 24.61 10.39
CA ASN A 233 23.64 25.37 11.62
C ASN A 233 23.19 24.52 12.80
N ILE A 234 24.13 24.19 13.69
CA ILE A 234 23.87 23.42 14.90
C ILE A 234 23.98 24.38 16.09
N CYS A 235 23.01 24.37 17.00
CA CYS A 235 23.00 25.20 18.20
C CYS A 235 23.05 24.32 19.45
N TYR A 236 24.03 24.56 20.32
CA TYR A 236 24.07 24.02 21.67
C TYR A 236 23.26 24.93 22.60
N PHE A 237 22.24 24.36 23.20
CA PHE A 237 21.37 25.07 24.14
C PHE A 237 21.72 24.70 25.56
N GLU A 238 22.18 25.68 26.35
CA GLU A 238 22.30 25.56 27.79
C GLU A 238 20.89 25.54 28.44
N VAL A 239 20.39 24.32 28.62
CA VAL A 239 18.99 24.08 29.01
C VAL A 239 18.66 24.47 30.45
N ASN A 240 19.68 24.80 31.26
CA ASN A 240 19.46 25.31 32.59
C ASN A 240 18.97 26.78 32.57
N ASP A 241 19.30 27.52 31.52
CA ASP A 241 19.01 28.95 31.37
C ASP A 241 18.09 29.25 30.17
N CYS A 242 18.01 28.38 29.19
CA CYS A 242 17.34 28.68 27.92
C CYS A 242 16.29 27.57 27.55
N ASN A 243 15.15 28.03 27.04
CA ASN A 243 14.15 27.14 26.47
C ASN A 243 14.53 26.79 25.00
N PRO A 244 14.78 25.51 24.65
CA PRO A 244 15.15 25.13 23.30
C PRO A 244 14.06 25.44 22.25
N LEU A 245 12.79 25.56 22.63
CA LEU A 245 11.71 26.00 21.72
C LEU A 245 11.98 27.39 21.10
N ASN A 246 12.76 28.22 21.71
CA ASN A 246 13.11 29.51 21.12
C ASN A 246 13.82 29.37 19.77
N ALA A 247 14.41 28.21 19.46
CA ALA A 247 15.05 27.99 18.18
C ALA A 247 14.09 28.05 16.98
N ILE A 248 12.79 27.80 17.16
CA ILE A 248 11.80 27.87 16.08
C ILE A 248 11.51 29.28 15.59
N GLU A 249 11.83 30.28 16.39
CA GLU A 249 11.62 31.68 16.06
C GLU A 249 12.67 32.22 15.05
N TYR A 250 13.78 31.52 14.90
CA TYR A 250 14.85 31.92 13.98
C TYR A 250 14.57 31.29 12.59
N ILE A 251 14.01 32.12 11.72
CA ILE A 251 13.58 31.72 10.37
C ILE A 251 14.35 32.54 9.33
N LEU A 252 14.81 31.89 8.26
CA LEU A 252 15.44 32.52 7.11
C LEU A 252 14.38 33.23 6.24
N GLU A 253 14.83 34.11 5.35
CA GLU A 253 13.96 34.86 4.42
C GLU A 253 13.06 33.94 3.57
N ASP A 254 13.54 32.74 3.24
CA ASP A 254 12.81 31.76 2.46
C ASP A 254 11.83 30.90 3.30
N GLY A 255 11.71 31.20 4.62
CA GLY A 255 10.82 30.48 5.54
C GLY A 255 11.38 29.19 6.11
N GLN A 256 12.61 28.78 5.78
CA GLN A 256 13.28 27.65 6.41
C GLN A 256 13.77 28.02 7.82
N PRO A 257 13.83 27.07 8.77
CA PRO A 257 14.44 27.32 10.07
C PRO A 257 15.94 27.67 9.91
N PHE A 258 16.42 28.63 10.68
CA PHE A 258 17.85 28.96 10.69
C PHE A 258 18.69 27.80 11.19
N PHE A 259 18.30 27.18 12.32
CA PHE A 259 18.97 26.02 12.87
C PHE A 259 18.52 24.74 12.16
N ASP A 260 19.44 23.80 11.93
CA ASP A 260 19.18 22.45 11.44
C ASP A 260 19.12 21.43 12.58
N ALA A 261 19.80 21.74 13.67
CA ALA A 261 19.79 20.93 14.87
C ALA A 261 19.95 21.79 16.13
N VAL A 262 19.29 21.35 17.18
CA VAL A 262 19.45 21.81 18.56
C VAL A 262 20.04 20.66 19.35
N VAL A 263 21.11 20.94 20.08
CA VAL A 263 21.75 20.02 21.00
C VAL A 263 21.42 20.46 22.43
N LEU A 264 20.68 19.61 23.15
CA LEU A 264 20.31 19.84 24.56
C LEU A 264 21.55 19.63 25.43
N PHE A 265 22.10 20.68 26.00
CA PHE A 265 23.33 20.65 26.78
C PHE A 265 23.01 20.74 28.28
N ALA A 266 23.22 19.68 29.12
CA ALA A 266 23.59 18.35 28.67
C ALA A 266 23.08 17.29 29.67
N GLY A 267 22.92 16.07 29.19
CA GLY A 267 22.95 14.88 30.04
C GLY A 267 24.39 14.51 30.38
N ASN A 268 24.59 13.61 31.34
CA ASN A 268 25.93 13.25 31.79
C ASN A 268 26.17 11.72 31.73
N ILE A 269 27.40 11.32 31.37
CA ILE A 269 27.83 9.95 31.54
C ILE A 269 28.28 9.75 33.00
N ASN A 270 27.72 8.78 33.70
CA ASN A 270 28.03 8.45 35.07
C ASN A 270 28.22 6.95 35.30
N TRP A 271 28.94 6.59 36.38
CA TRP A 271 29.08 5.24 36.87
C TRP A 271 28.20 4.99 38.11
N ASP A 272 27.40 3.97 38.05
CA ASP A 272 26.62 3.47 39.21
C ASP A 272 27.37 2.28 39.86
N PRO A 273 28.04 2.46 41.02
CA PRO A 273 28.81 1.40 41.65
C PRO A 273 27.93 0.29 42.22
N ASP A 274 26.68 0.58 42.57
CA ASP A 274 25.77 -0.41 43.16
C ASP A 274 25.20 -1.33 42.07
N LYS A 275 24.88 -0.77 40.90
CA LYS A 275 24.40 -1.52 39.73
C LYS A 275 25.52 -2.02 38.84
N GLN A 276 26.75 -1.61 39.09
CA GLN A 276 27.92 -1.95 38.25
C GLN A 276 27.68 -1.66 36.79
N LYS A 277 27.18 -0.45 36.47
CA LYS A 277 26.92 -0.03 35.09
C LYS A 277 27.20 1.46 34.87
N VAL A 278 27.56 1.79 33.64
CA VAL A 278 27.55 3.16 33.12
C VAL A 278 26.14 3.48 32.70
N TYR A 279 25.70 4.72 32.95
CA TYR A 279 24.36 5.18 32.63
C TYR A 279 24.34 6.67 32.26
N MET A 280 23.30 7.11 31.55
CA MET A 280 23.03 8.52 31.30
C MET A 280 22.27 9.10 32.49
N ASN A 281 22.84 10.14 33.10
CA ASN A 281 22.22 10.91 34.17
C ASN A 281 21.71 12.25 33.63
N ALA A 282 20.41 12.47 33.72
CA ALA A 282 19.79 13.74 33.40
C ALA A 282 19.65 14.59 34.68
N ASN A 283 20.12 15.85 34.62
CA ASN A 283 19.77 16.81 35.66
C ASN A 283 18.26 17.14 35.60
N PRO A 284 17.68 17.79 36.62
CA PRO A 284 16.23 18.07 36.65
C PRO A 284 15.71 18.85 35.44
N ASN A 285 16.50 19.75 34.85
CA ASN A 285 16.08 20.54 33.69
C ASN A 285 16.08 19.70 32.42
N VAL A 286 17.12 18.88 32.20
CA VAL A 286 17.16 17.94 31.09
C VAL A 286 16.02 16.93 31.22
N GLN A 287 15.81 16.37 32.41
CA GLN A 287 14.73 15.40 32.63
C GLN A 287 13.36 16.01 32.38
N ALA A 288 13.14 17.26 32.81
CA ALA A 288 11.88 17.97 32.54
C ALA A 288 11.61 18.19 31.05
N LEU A 289 12.65 18.45 30.25
CA LEU A 289 12.51 18.56 28.78
C LEU A 289 12.18 17.21 28.16
N LEU A 290 12.82 16.14 28.59
CA LEU A 290 12.57 14.79 28.11
C LEU A 290 11.15 14.35 28.46
N ASP A 291 10.73 14.49 29.73
CA ASP A 291 9.39 14.13 30.21
C ASP A 291 8.27 14.89 29.49
N ASN A 292 8.55 16.11 29.03
CA ASN A 292 7.61 16.94 28.26
C ASN A 292 7.99 17.03 26.77
N SER A 293 8.60 15.97 26.23
CA SER A 293 9.12 15.95 24.86
C SER A 293 8.07 16.34 23.82
N GLU A 294 6.84 15.87 23.95
CA GLU A 294 5.76 16.17 22.99
C GLU A 294 5.46 17.69 22.89
N GLU A 295 5.54 18.41 24.00
CA GLU A 295 5.26 19.85 24.04
C GLU A 295 6.49 20.70 23.76
N LEU A 296 7.67 20.27 24.18
CA LEU A 296 8.87 21.10 24.18
C LEU A 296 9.88 20.74 23.09
N LEU A 297 9.90 19.49 22.61
CA LEU A 297 10.90 19.03 21.64
C LEU A 297 10.29 18.67 20.27
N GLN A 298 9.12 18.03 20.24
CA GLN A 298 8.51 17.64 18.97
C GLN A 298 8.11 18.81 18.07
N PRO A 299 7.73 20.02 18.57
CA PRO A 299 7.51 21.18 17.71
C PRO A 299 8.77 21.59 16.93
N LEU A 300 9.97 21.47 17.51
CA LEU A 300 11.24 21.70 16.80
C LEU A 300 11.38 20.72 15.62
N ARG A 301 11.18 19.44 15.88
CA ARG A 301 11.28 18.38 14.86
C ARG A 301 10.27 18.62 13.72
N LYS A 302 9.02 18.95 14.03
CA LYS A 302 7.98 19.29 13.04
C LYS A 302 8.36 20.48 12.16
N LYS A 303 9.21 21.39 12.65
CA LYS A 303 9.77 22.50 11.87
C LYS A 303 11.02 22.12 11.08
N GLY A 304 11.52 20.88 11.21
CA GLY A 304 12.72 20.41 10.52
C GLY A 304 14.02 20.67 11.27
N ILE A 305 13.93 21.01 12.56
CA ILE A 305 15.07 21.17 13.46
C ILE A 305 15.27 19.87 14.22
N LYS A 306 16.37 19.17 13.96
CA LYS A 306 16.70 17.92 14.69
C LYS A 306 17.00 18.23 16.14
N VAL A 307 16.62 17.33 17.05
CA VAL A 307 16.86 17.45 18.48
C VAL A 307 17.80 16.36 18.93
N LEU A 308 18.98 16.74 19.43
CA LEU A 308 19.99 15.84 19.96
C LEU A 308 20.17 16.08 21.46
N LEU A 309 20.48 15.01 22.21
CA LEU A 309 20.90 15.12 23.59
C LEU A 309 22.43 15.04 23.65
N ASP A 310 23.06 16.08 24.20
CA ASP A 310 24.50 16.03 24.47
C ASP A 310 24.82 15.18 25.69
N ILE A 311 25.95 14.48 25.65
CA ILE A 311 26.45 13.65 26.72
C ILE A 311 27.81 14.16 27.16
N LEU A 312 27.87 14.70 28.35
CA LEU A 312 29.04 15.34 28.96
C LEU A 312 29.60 14.49 30.10
N GLY A 313 30.87 14.53 30.36
CA GLY A 313 31.46 14.00 31.57
C GLY A 313 30.97 14.71 32.83
N ASN A 314 31.10 14.09 34.02
CA ASN A 314 30.55 14.60 35.27
C ASN A 314 31.50 14.43 36.49
N HIS A 315 32.79 14.69 36.32
CA HIS A 315 33.79 14.46 37.34
C HIS A 315 33.79 13.01 37.91
N ASP A 316 33.30 12.09 37.12
CA ASP A 316 33.19 10.65 37.40
C ASP A 316 34.30 9.89 36.67
N GLN A 317 34.51 8.61 37.06
CA GLN A 317 35.46 7.74 36.35
C GLN A 317 34.96 7.33 34.95
N ALA A 318 33.65 7.41 34.70
CA ALA A 318 33.08 7.17 33.41
C ALA A 318 33.39 8.37 32.49
N GLY A 319 33.83 8.07 31.29
CA GLY A 319 34.12 9.08 30.26
C GLY A 319 34.00 8.47 28.87
N LEU A 320 33.76 9.32 27.89
CA LEU A 320 33.42 8.90 26.53
C LEU A 320 34.55 8.15 25.82
N ALA A 321 35.80 8.51 26.14
CA ALA A 321 36.98 7.88 25.57
C ALA A 321 37.51 6.66 26.39
N GLY A 322 36.89 6.34 27.53
CA GLY A 322 37.41 5.35 28.47
C GLY A 322 36.56 4.10 28.64
N LEU A 323 35.63 3.82 27.73
CA LEU A 323 34.82 2.61 27.76
C LEU A 323 35.47 1.46 26.97
N THR A 324 35.33 0.23 27.48
CA THR A 324 35.67 -0.98 26.70
C THR A 324 34.67 -1.18 25.58
N ASP A 325 34.92 -2.15 24.67
CA ASP A 325 33.95 -2.54 23.65
C ASP A 325 32.58 -2.91 24.23
N TYR A 326 32.59 -3.65 25.37
CA TYR A 326 31.38 -3.97 26.12
C TYR A 326 30.68 -2.71 26.65
N GLY A 327 31.44 -1.79 27.27
CA GLY A 327 30.90 -0.53 27.79
C GLY A 327 30.31 0.34 26.70
N CYS A 328 30.96 0.45 25.55
CA CYS A 328 30.46 1.16 24.37
C CYS A 328 29.16 0.57 23.84
N GLU A 329 29.07 -0.75 23.75
CA GLU A 329 27.85 -1.42 23.29
C GLU A 329 26.68 -1.20 24.25
N GLN A 330 26.89 -1.40 25.55
CA GLN A 330 25.80 -1.26 26.55
C GLN A 330 25.33 0.18 26.66
N PHE A 331 26.26 1.13 26.76
CA PHE A 331 25.90 2.55 26.89
C PHE A 331 25.29 3.09 25.58
N GLY A 332 25.81 2.68 24.43
CA GLY A 332 25.22 3.02 23.14
C GLY A 332 23.78 2.53 22.97
N ARG A 333 23.47 1.33 23.48
CA ARG A 333 22.08 0.82 23.49
C ARG A 333 21.18 1.61 24.44
N GLU A 334 21.67 2.01 25.62
CA GLU A 334 20.92 2.88 26.53
C GLU A 334 20.60 4.23 25.87
N LEU A 335 21.57 4.85 25.21
CA LEU A 335 21.35 6.10 24.49
C LEU A 335 20.37 5.97 23.32
N ALA A 336 20.44 4.87 22.59
CA ALA A 336 19.50 4.58 21.52
C ALA A 336 18.07 4.38 22.04
N GLN A 337 17.90 3.72 23.21
CA GLN A 337 16.61 3.59 23.87
C GLN A 337 16.06 4.94 24.33
N ILE A 338 16.89 5.81 24.88
CA ILE A 338 16.51 7.19 25.23
C ILE A 338 16.03 7.97 24.00
N CYS A 339 16.75 7.85 22.87
CA CYS A 339 16.32 8.47 21.64
C CYS A 339 14.97 7.95 21.15
N LEU A 340 14.71 6.65 21.28
CA LEU A 340 13.43 6.05 20.95
C LEU A 340 12.32 6.54 21.88
N ASP A 341 12.52 6.46 23.19
CA ASP A 341 11.50 6.77 24.20
C ASP A 341 11.05 8.24 24.16
N TYR A 342 12.00 9.14 23.91
CA TYR A 342 11.73 10.60 23.88
C TYR A 342 11.68 11.18 22.46
N LYS A 343 11.74 10.34 21.43
CA LYS A 343 11.69 10.72 20.01
C LYS A 343 12.77 11.75 19.67
N LEU A 344 14.02 11.52 20.09
CA LEU A 344 15.15 12.37 19.74
C LEU A 344 15.79 11.95 18.43
N ASP A 345 16.40 12.91 17.72
CA ASP A 345 17.10 12.65 16.46
C ASP A 345 18.55 12.16 16.66
N GLY A 346 18.99 12.01 17.90
CA GLY A 346 20.31 11.47 18.19
C GLY A 346 20.97 12.03 19.41
N VAL A 347 22.29 11.87 19.50
CA VAL A 347 23.11 12.36 20.60
C VAL A 347 24.31 13.15 20.10
N GLY A 348 24.74 14.12 20.94
CA GLY A 348 26.06 14.72 20.92
C GLY A 348 26.97 14.06 21.97
N PHE A 349 28.27 14.13 21.75
CA PHE A 349 29.28 13.71 22.71
C PHE A 349 30.27 14.85 22.91
N ASP A 350 30.43 15.27 24.18
CA ASP A 350 31.40 16.27 24.61
C ASP A 350 32.31 15.68 25.72
N ASP A 351 33.55 15.40 25.38
CA ASP A 351 34.48 14.67 26.29
C ASP A 351 35.22 15.63 27.21
N GLU A 352 34.48 16.25 28.12
CA GLU A 352 35.00 17.12 29.15
C GLU A 352 34.73 16.57 30.56
N TYR A 353 35.43 17.05 31.56
CA TYR A 353 35.24 16.82 33.01
C TYR A 353 35.31 15.36 33.48
N SER A 354 35.57 14.38 32.64
CA SER A 354 35.76 12.99 33.07
C SER A 354 37.09 12.80 33.76
N THR A 355 37.11 12.08 34.89
CA THR A 355 38.36 11.80 35.63
C THR A 355 39.05 10.54 35.15
N TYR A 356 38.38 9.70 34.43
CA TYR A 356 38.79 8.41 33.88
C TYR A 356 39.37 7.43 34.89
N GLY A 357 38.96 6.18 34.80
CA GLY A 357 39.62 5.08 35.49
C GLY A 357 40.77 4.50 34.65
N TYR A 358 41.95 4.41 35.21
CA TYR A 358 43.15 3.87 34.50
C TYR A 358 43.26 2.34 34.59
N SER A 359 42.43 1.67 35.37
CA SER A 359 42.43 0.21 35.46
C SER A 359 41.44 -0.42 34.49
N THR A 360 41.90 -1.42 33.76
CA THR A 360 41.04 -2.18 32.86
C THR A 360 40.05 -3.03 33.66
N THR A 361 38.76 -2.84 33.42
CA THR A 361 37.66 -3.61 33.99
C THR A 361 36.73 -4.11 32.86
N LEU A 362 35.58 -4.66 33.18
CA LEU A 362 34.56 -5.00 32.21
C LEU A 362 34.07 -3.74 31.44
N TRP A 363 33.95 -2.60 32.15
CA TRP A 363 33.41 -1.35 31.59
C TRP A 363 34.48 -0.37 31.11
N PHE A 364 35.61 -0.33 31.82
CA PHE A 364 36.60 0.73 31.64
C PHE A 364 37.92 0.22 31.06
N ALA A 365 38.48 1.04 30.20
CA ALA A 365 39.81 0.90 29.63
C ALA A 365 40.56 2.25 29.70
N PRO A 366 41.87 2.28 29.56
CA PRO A 366 42.62 3.55 29.42
C PRO A 366 42.01 4.40 28.28
N PRO A 367 41.79 5.71 28.50
CA PRO A 367 41.15 6.56 27.50
C PRO A 367 41.95 6.62 26.19
N SER A 368 41.21 6.56 25.07
CA SER A 368 41.82 6.63 23.73
C SER A 368 40.76 7.12 22.71
N ALA A 369 41.25 7.77 21.64
CA ALA A 369 40.40 8.13 20.50
C ALA A 369 39.73 6.91 19.85
N ALA A 370 40.34 5.73 19.93
CA ALA A 370 39.74 4.50 19.40
C ALA A 370 38.48 4.09 20.20
N HIS A 371 38.50 4.23 21.52
CA HIS A 371 37.33 3.95 22.36
C HIS A 371 36.23 4.99 22.14
N ALA A 372 36.54 6.28 22.03
CA ALA A 372 35.58 7.31 21.66
C ALA A 372 34.91 7.00 20.29
N ALA A 373 35.70 6.67 19.27
CA ALA A 373 35.18 6.27 17.98
C ALA A 373 34.32 5.00 18.05
N ARG A 374 34.72 4.04 18.91
CA ARG A 374 33.92 2.83 19.15
C ARG A 374 32.55 3.16 19.77
N LEU A 375 32.52 4.05 20.75
CA LEU A 375 31.26 4.50 21.34
C LEU A 375 30.33 5.13 20.30
N CYS A 376 30.86 6.05 19.47
CA CYS A 376 30.08 6.64 18.37
C CYS A 376 29.52 5.58 17.42
N TYR A 377 30.33 4.59 17.06
CA TYR A 377 29.92 3.49 16.19
C TYR A 377 28.81 2.65 16.79
N GLU A 378 28.98 2.17 18.03
CA GLU A 378 27.99 1.30 18.71
C GLU A 378 26.68 2.07 18.99
N THR A 379 26.76 3.35 19.35
CA THR A 379 25.59 4.20 19.53
C THR A 379 24.83 4.37 18.22
N LYS A 380 25.53 4.71 17.12
CA LYS A 380 24.88 4.84 15.81
C LYS A 380 24.26 3.52 15.33
N LYS A 381 24.95 2.41 15.54
CA LYS A 381 24.44 1.08 15.19
C LYS A 381 23.15 0.77 15.98
N ALA A 382 23.15 0.96 17.28
CA ALA A 382 21.99 0.71 18.12
C ALA A 382 20.79 1.63 17.75
N MET A 383 21.05 2.91 17.45
CA MET A 383 20.02 3.83 16.97
C MET A 383 19.44 3.41 15.62
N THR A 384 20.27 2.87 14.72
CA THR A 384 19.79 2.38 13.41
C THR A 384 18.92 1.14 13.56
N GLU A 385 19.18 0.32 14.59
CA GLU A 385 18.38 -0.86 14.90
C GLU A 385 17.05 -0.54 15.59
N LEU A 386 17.01 0.51 16.43
CA LEU A 386 15.87 0.80 17.31
C LEU A 386 14.97 1.95 16.80
N CYS A 387 15.56 3.00 16.24
CA CYS A 387 14.81 4.18 15.84
C CYS A 387 14.33 4.07 14.39
N PRO A 388 13.02 4.22 14.10
CA PRO A 388 12.49 4.14 12.75
C PRO A 388 12.76 5.38 11.88
N TRP A 389 13.43 6.40 12.41
CA TRP A 389 13.82 7.63 11.70
C TRP A 389 15.34 7.77 11.59
N GLU A 390 15.77 8.72 10.74
CA GLU A 390 17.19 9.06 10.60
C GLU A 390 17.74 9.68 11.87
N THR A 391 18.77 9.06 12.49
CA THR A 391 19.43 9.52 13.69
C THR A 391 20.83 10.04 13.42
N TRP A 392 21.30 10.97 14.26
CA TRP A 392 22.63 11.54 14.17
C TRP A 392 23.45 11.18 15.42
N VAL A 393 24.74 10.96 15.22
CA VAL A 393 25.75 10.96 16.29
C VAL A 393 26.75 12.05 15.97
N HIS A 394 26.84 13.03 16.85
CA HIS A 394 27.72 14.18 16.72
C HIS A 394 28.80 14.10 17.80
N LEU A 395 30.05 14.21 17.42
CA LEU A 395 31.18 14.24 18.36
C LEU A 395 31.79 15.65 18.30
N TYR A 396 31.74 16.36 19.42
CA TYR A 396 32.49 17.56 19.64
C TYR A 396 33.82 17.21 20.26
N TYR A 397 34.90 17.58 19.62
CA TYR A 397 36.25 17.32 20.08
C TYR A 397 37.02 18.63 20.03
N LEU A 398 37.52 19.07 21.20
CA LEU A 398 38.44 20.20 21.33
C LEU A 398 39.89 19.78 21.09
#